data_f94f128287a5f5d792c9a925d78af38b
#
_entry.id   f94f128287a5f5d792c9a925d78af38b
#
_cell.length_a   1.000
_cell.length_b   1.000
_cell.length_c   1.000
_cell.angle_alpha   90.00
_cell.angle_beta   90.00
_cell.angle_gamma   90.00
#
_symmetry.space_group_name_H-M   'P 1'
#
loop_
_entity.id
_entity.type
_entity.pdbx_description
1 polymer ?
#
loop_
_entity_poly.entity_id
_entity_poly.type
_entity_poly.pdbx_seq_one_letter_code
_entity_poly.pdbx_strand_id
1 'polypeptide(L)'
;MQQGHRHRRSRRRRRRIRQLQLLVAACILVTGVVLVCAAQHSSKQEAKEAAAAAAQTEAQELKTVEPPAQNPEPEEEPEPEQDWDEEARYMAQACFGEGWICQSKTEWAAIYWNILNRVDSDDPYYPDDIIGVVTQSAQYHGYDPTNPVLPVLKELALDVIDRWQREKQGETDVGRVLPPEYLFFGGDGKHNTFRTEWDGGEYWDWSWPSPYES
;
A
#
# COMPACT_ATOMS: atom_id res chain seq x y z
N MET A 1 19.30 -30.34 -55.19
CA MET A 1 19.47 -29.69 -53.84
C MET A 1 19.07 -28.19 -53.81
N GLN A 2 17.90 -27.75 -54.31
CA GLN A 2 17.52 -26.30 -54.35
C GLN A 2 16.23 -25.91 -53.64
N GLN A 3 15.51 -26.82 -52.96
CA GLN A 3 14.23 -26.49 -52.34
C GLN A 3 14.30 -25.94 -50.89
N GLY A 4 15.42 -26.10 -50.18
CA GLY A 4 15.52 -25.70 -48.78
C GLY A 4 15.64 -24.17 -48.48
N HIS A 5 16.12 -23.40 -49.47
CA HIS A 5 16.40 -21.97 -49.25
C HIS A 5 15.16 -21.05 -49.35
N ARG A 6 14.11 -21.45 -50.09
CA ARG A 6 12.89 -20.62 -50.23
C ARG A 6 12.02 -20.61 -48.97
N HIS A 7 11.95 -21.71 -48.22
CA HIS A 7 11.13 -21.81 -46.99
C HIS A 7 11.70 -21.00 -45.79
N ARG A 8 13.02 -20.84 -45.69
CA ARG A 8 13.64 -20.04 -44.61
C ARG A 8 13.42 -18.53 -44.77
N ARG A 9 13.37 -18.02 -46.01
CA ARG A 9 13.14 -16.57 -46.29
C ARG A 9 11.71 -16.16 -45.97
N SER A 10 10.70 -17.02 -46.22
CA SER A 10 9.30 -16.72 -45.93
C SER A 10 8.98 -16.65 -44.42
N ARG A 11 9.61 -17.52 -43.63
CA ARG A 11 9.46 -17.50 -42.16
C ARG A 11 10.06 -16.25 -41.51
N ARG A 12 11.21 -15.77 -41.99
CA ARG A 12 11.86 -14.52 -41.49
C ARG A 12 11.01 -13.29 -41.85
N ARG A 13 10.39 -13.24 -43.03
CA ARG A 13 9.52 -12.14 -43.46
C ARG A 13 8.26 -12.07 -42.60
N ARG A 14 7.62 -13.22 -42.31
CA ARG A 14 6.44 -13.29 -41.44
C ARG A 14 6.73 -12.86 -40.00
N ARG A 15 7.91 -13.21 -39.43
CA ARG A 15 8.34 -12.75 -38.10
C ARG A 15 8.53 -11.23 -38.08
N ARG A 16 9.17 -10.65 -39.08
CA ARG A 16 9.34 -9.19 -39.17
C ARG A 16 8.01 -8.43 -39.26
N ILE A 17 7.07 -8.94 -40.01
CA ILE A 17 5.74 -8.33 -40.12
C ILE A 17 5.00 -8.38 -38.80
N ARG A 18 5.05 -9.51 -38.09
CA ARG A 18 4.44 -9.61 -36.73
C ARG A 18 5.10 -8.67 -35.70
N GLN A 19 6.41 -8.55 -35.74
CA GLN A 19 7.12 -7.59 -34.87
C GLN A 19 6.74 -6.15 -35.20
N LEU A 20 6.57 -5.80 -36.48
CA LEU A 20 6.14 -4.47 -36.88
C LEU A 20 4.70 -4.18 -36.44
N GLN A 21 3.83 -5.16 -36.54
CA GLN A 21 2.44 -5.04 -36.06
C GLN A 21 2.34 -4.86 -34.54
N LEU A 22 3.16 -5.57 -33.77
CA LEU A 22 3.23 -5.41 -32.33
C LEU A 22 3.77 -4.03 -31.93
N LEU A 23 4.78 -3.51 -32.63
CA LEU A 23 5.30 -2.16 -32.37
C LEU A 23 4.27 -1.07 -32.68
N VAL A 24 3.53 -1.19 -33.77
CA VAL A 24 2.46 -0.24 -34.11
C VAL A 24 1.33 -0.30 -33.08
N ALA A 25 0.92 -1.48 -32.64
CA ALA A 25 -0.08 -1.64 -31.60
C ALA A 25 0.37 -1.01 -30.25
N ALA A 26 1.63 -1.21 -29.86
CA ALA A 26 2.20 -0.61 -28.67
C ALA A 26 2.23 0.93 -28.74
N CYS A 27 2.60 1.50 -29.90
CA CYS A 27 2.58 2.95 -30.09
C CYS A 27 1.17 3.53 -29.98
N ILE A 28 0.14 2.85 -30.52
CA ILE A 28 -1.26 3.31 -30.42
C ILE A 28 -1.75 3.29 -28.97
N LEU A 29 -1.36 2.28 -28.18
CA LEU A 29 -1.71 2.20 -26.77
C LEU A 29 -1.06 3.33 -25.95
N VAL A 30 0.23 3.60 -26.18
CA VAL A 30 0.95 4.69 -25.47
C VAL A 30 0.36 6.05 -25.81
N THR A 31 0.02 6.33 -27.08
CA THR A 31 -0.60 7.61 -27.46
C THR A 31 -2.01 7.75 -26.89
N GLY A 32 -2.77 6.67 -26.77
CA GLY A 32 -4.09 6.67 -26.13
C GLY A 32 -4.02 7.01 -24.64
N VAL A 33 -3.09 6.43 -23.90
CA VAL A 33 -2.89 6.70 -22.47
C VAL A 33 -2.47 8.15 -22.24
N VAL A 34 -1.55 8.70 -23.04
CA VAL A 34 -1.11 10.10 -22.91
C VAL A 34 -2.27 11.08 -23.13
N LEU A 35 -3.14 10.82 -24.11
CA LEU A 35 -4.31 11.66 -24.39
C LEU A 35 -5.33 11.63 -23.23
N VAL A 36 -5.57 10.48 -22.62
CA VAL A 36 -6.48 10.35 -21.46
C VAL A 36 -5.91 11.07 -20.24
N CYS A 37 -4.63 10.92 -19.95
CA CYS A 37 -3.97 11.63 -18.85
C CYS A 37 -3.99 13.14 -19.03
N ALA A 38 -3.78 13.66 -20.25
CA ALA A 38 -3.85 15.08 -20.54
C ALA A 38 -5.26 15.66 -20.34
N ALA A 39 -6.31 14.92 -20.74
CA ALA A 39 -7.70 15.32 -20.54
C ALA A 39 -8.09 15.36 -19.06
N GLN A 40 -7.63 14.41 -18.25
CA GLN A 40 -7.87 14.38 -16.81
C GLN A 40 -7.12 15.50 -16.06
N HIS A 41 -5.92 15.88 -16.52
CA HIS A 41 -5.17 16.98 -15.93
C HIS A 41 -5.83 18.35 -16.20
N SER A 42 -6.38 18.55 -17.41
CA SER A 42 -7.09 19.78 -17.78
C SER A 42 -8.37 19.96 -16.96
N SER A 43 -9.17 18.90 -16.78
CA SER A 43 -10.42 18.97 -16.00
C SER A 43 -10.18 19.23 -14.50
N LYS A 44 -9.07 18.73 -13.94
CA LYS A 44 -8.67 19.02 -12.55
C LYS A 44 -8.22 20.45 -12.34
N GLN A 45 -7.61 21.07 -13.37
CA GLN A 45 -7.14 22.44 -13.30
C GLN A 45 -8.31 23.43 -13.38
N GLU A 46 -9.27 23.18 -14.27
CA GLU A 46 -10.50 23.98 -14.37
C GLU A 46 -11.36 23.93 -13.09
N ALA A 47 -11.46 22.75 -12.46
CA ALA A 47 -12.17 22.59 -11.19
C ALA A 47 -11.48 23.35 -10.04
N LYS A 48 -10.14 23.39 -10.04
CA LYS A 48 -9.36 24.12 -9.02
C LYS A 48 -9.45 25.65 -9.20
N GLU A 49 -9.49 26.15 -10.44
CA GLU A 49 -9.65 27.57 -10.73
C GLU A 49 -11.08 28.05 -10.43
N ALA A 50 -12.09 27.22 -10.70
CA ALA A 50 -13.48 27.53 -10.36
C ALA A 50 -13.69 27.59 -8.82
N ALA A 51 -13.06 26.68 -8.05
CA ALA A 51 -13.11 26.73 -6.59
C ALA A 51 -12.39 27.94 -6.00
N ALA A 52 -11.26 28.37 -6.60
CA ALA A 52 -10.54 29.57 -6.18
C ALA A 52 -11.30 30.86 -6.47
N ALA A 53 -12.03 30.92 -7.59
CA ALA A 53 -12.88 32.09 -7.95
C ALA A 53 -14.10 32.19 -7.02
N ALA A 54 -14.71 31.09 -6.63
CA ALA A 54 -15.83 31.08 -5.68
C ALA A 54 -15.41 31.56 -4.29
N ALA A 55 -14.25 31.13 -3.80
CA ALA A 55 -13.72 31.58 -2.51
C ALA A 55 -13.37 33.06 -2.45
N GLN A 56 -12.99 33.69 -3.59
CA GLN A 56 -12.72 35.13 -3.65
C GLN A 56 -13.99 35.97 -3.67
N THR A 57 -15.11 35.46 -4.17
CA THR A 57 -16.40 36.17 -4.20
C THR A 57 -17.04 36.19 -2.80
N GLU A 58 -16.94 35.10 -2.02
CA GLU A 58 -17.40 35.08 -0.62
C GLU A 58 -16.59 36.02 0.30
N ALA A 59 -15.29 36.16 0.05
CA ALA A 59 -14.44 37.05 0.86
C ALA A 59 -14.70 38.54 0.67
N GLN A 60 -15.39 38.95 -0.39
CA GLN A 60 -15.73 40.36 -0.65
C GLN A 60 -17.09 40.79 -0.07
N GLU A 61 -18.01 39.88 0.16
CA GLU A 61 -19.32 40.16 0.77
C GLU A 61 -19.31 40.30 2.30
N LEU A 62 -18.24 39.80 2.97
CA LEU A 62 -18.15 39.78 4.44
C LEU A 62 -17.55 41.05 5.09
N LYS A 63 -17.41 42.16 4.37
CA LYS A 63 -16.80 43.41 4.89
C LYS A 63 -17.75 44.44 5.45
N THR A 64 -19.05 44.15 5.58
CA THR A 64 -20.01 45.17 6.05
C THR A 64 -21.06 44.60 7.01
N VAL A 65 -20.64 43.93 8.10
CA VAL A 65 -21.52 43.64 9.25
C VAL A 65 -20.70 43.79 10.54
N GLU A 66 -21.18 44.67 11.45
CA GLU A 66 -20.67 44.79 12.83
C GLU A 66 -20.69 43.42 13.57
N PRO A 67 -19.72 43.15 14.48
CA PRO A 67 -19.60 41.84 15.10
C PRO A 67 -20.74 41.58 16.09
N PRO A 68 -21.54 40.54 15.95
CA PRO A 68 -22.37 40.05 17.02
C PRO A 68 -21.50 39.35 18.08
N ALA A 69 -21.92 39.44 19.32
CA ALA A 69 -21.28 38.85 20.49
C ALA A 69 -20.81 37.40 20.24
N GLN A 70 -19.56 37.14 20.62
CA GLN A 70 -18.95 35.80 20.57
C GLN A 70 -19.81 34.77 21.34
N ASN A 71 -20.51 33.95 20.59
CA ASN A 71 -21.00 32.68 21.10
C ASN A 71 -19.80 31.77 21.23
N PRO A 72 -19.49 31.12 22.35
CA PRO A 72 -18.38 30.18 22.43
C PRO A 72 -18.57 29.09 21.36
N GLU A 73 -17.55 28.95 20.51
CA GLU A 73 -17.43 27.87 19.55
C GLU A 73 -17.67 26.54 20.30
N PRO A 74 -18.54 25.65 19.80
CA PRO A 74 -18.71 24.35 20.47
C PRO A 74 -17.33 23.70 20.55
N GLU A 75 -16.85 23.36 21.77
CA GLU A 75 -15.71 22.46 21.94
C GLU A 75 -16.06 21.20 21.17
N GLU A 76 -15.30 20.91 20.09
CA GLU A 76 -15.38 19.64 19.38
C GLU A 76 -15.13 18.54 20.42
N GLU A 77 -16.16 17.75 20.72
CA GLU A 77 -15.98 16.54 21.52
C GLU A 77 -14.88 15.70 20.83
N PRO A 78 -13.85 15.24 21.56
CA PRO A 78 -12.80 14.42 20.96
C PRO A 78 -13.46 13.21 20.30
N GLU A 79 -13.14 12.98 19.04
CA GLU A 79 -13.59 11.78 18.33
C GLU A 79 -13.21 10.55 19.16
N PRO A 80 -14.09 9.56 19.33
CA PRO A 80 -13.78 8.37 20.11
C PRO A 80 -12.50 7.72 19.54
N GLU A 81 -11.52 7.49 20.40
CA GLU A 81 -10.31 6.76 20.02
C GLU A 81 -10.71 5.43 19.39
N GLN A 82 -10.24 5.17 18.18
CA GLN A 82 -10.54 3.94 17.48
C GLN A 82 -9.98 2.75 18.25
N ASP A 83 -10.85 1.80 18.59
CA ASP A 83 -10.48 0.55 19.24
C ASP A 83 -9.92 -0.43 18.19
N TRP A 84 -8.62 -0.70 18.23
CA TRP A 84 -7.91 -1.61 17.32
C TRP A 84 -7.83 -3.05 17.84
N ASP A 85 -8.62 -3.42 18.83
CA ASP A 85 -8.55 -4.72 19.49
C ASP A 85 -8.86 -5.90 18.55
N GLU A 86 -9.80 -5.70 17.63
CA GLU A 86 -10.18 -6.71 16.64
C GLU A 86 -9.11 -6.88 15.58
N GLU A 87 -8.61 -5.81 14.99
CA GLU A 87 -7.54 -5.83 13.99
C GLU A 87 -6.25 -6.47 14.55
N ALA A 88 -5.88 -6.08 15.77
CA ALA A 88 -4.72 -6.68 16.45
C ALA A 88 -4.92 -8.18 16.70
N ARG A 89 -6.13 -8.65 16.94
CA ARG A 89 -6.46 -10.07 17.06
C ARG A 89 -6.21 -10.80 15.72
N TYR A 90 -6.67 -10.25 14.59
CA TYR A 90 -6.43 -10.84 13.27
C TYR A 90 -4.95 -10.88 12.92
N MET A 91 -4.22 -9.78 13.17
CA MET A 91 -2.78 -9.71 12.97
C MET A 91 -2.05 -10.75 13.82
N ALA A 92 -2.41 -10.90 15.09
CA ALA A 92 -1.80 -11.91 15.99
C ALA A 92 -2.04 -13.34 15.50
N GLN A 93 -3.24 -13.65 15.00
CA GLN A 93 -3.56 -14.98 14.44
C GLN A 93 -2.78 -15.25 13.15
N ALA A 94 -2.62 -14.26 12.27
CA ALA A 94 -1.79 -14.39 11.08
C ALA A 94 -0.31 -14.60 11.45
N CYS A 95 0.24 -13.78 12.34
CA CYS A 95 1.62 -13.89 12.78
C CYS A 95 1.92 -15.23 13.49
N PHE A 96 0.96 -15.76 14.25
CA PHE A 96 1.12 -17.08 14.85
C PHE A 96 1.39 -18.14 13.79
N GLY A 97 0.64 -18.15 12.69
CA GLY A 97 0.82 -19.15 11.63
C GLY A 97 2.02 -18.88 10.72
N GLU A 98 2.39 -17.60 10.50
CA GLU A 98 3.45 -17.23 9.57
C GLU A 98 4.83 -17.11 10.22
N GLY A 99 4.92 -16.73 11.49
CA GLY A 99 6.18 -16.33 12.10
C GLY A 99 6.43 -16.79 13.52
N TRP A 100 5.50 -17.48 14.18
CA TRP A 100 5.69 -17.89 15.59
C TRP A 100 6.98 -18.69 15.81
N ILE A 101 7.37 -19.51 14.85
CA ILE A 101 8.54 -20.40 14.97
C ILE A 101 9.88 -19.65 15.05
N CYS A 102 9.98 -18.44 14.47
CA CYS A 102 11.23 -17.68 14.44
C CYS A 102 11.62 -17.08 15.81
N GLN A 103 10.65 -16.95 16.73
CA GLN A 103 10.84 -16.41 18.11
C GLN A 103 11.54 -15.04 18.13
N SER A 104 11.38 -14.22 17.08
CA SER A 104 11.95 -12.87 16.95
C SER A 104 10.85 -11.82 16.91
N LYS A 105 10.83 -10.93 17.89
CA LYS A 105 9.86 -9.82 17.91
C LYS A 105 10.03 -8.88 16.71
N THR A 106 11.27 -8.65 16.26
CA THR A 106 11.56 -7.84 15.07
C THR A 106 10.95 -8.46 13.82
N GLU A 107 11.06 -9.78 13.66
CA GLU A 107 10.48 -10.48 12.51
C GLU A 107 8.95 -10.52 12.59
N TRP A 108 8.36 -10.70 13.78
CA TRP A 108 6.91 -10.59 13.97
C TRP A 108 6.40 -9.18 13.64
N ALA A 109 7.12 -8.15 14.10
CA ALA A 109 6.78 -6.77 13.75
C ALA A 109 6.89 -6.52 12.24
N ALA A 110 7.88 -7.11 11.55
CA ALA A 110 7.99 -7.00 10.10
C ALA A 110 6.80 -7.65 9.35
N ILE A 111 6.24 -8.76 9.86
CA ILE A 111 4.98 -9.33 9.33
C ILE A 111 3.84 -8.33 9.49
N TYR A 112 3.73 -7.66 10.65
CA TYR A 112 2.69 -6.65 10.88
C TYR A 112 2.88 -5.41 9.98
N TRP A 113 4.10 -4.92 9.83
CA TRP A 113 4.39 -3.84 8.89
C TRP A 113 4.09 -4.24 7.44
N ASN A 114 4.30 -5.51 7.06
CA ASN A 114 3.92 -5.99 5.74
C ASN A 114 2.39 -5.98 5.53
N ILE A 115 1.59 -6.29 6.55
CA ILE A 115 0.13 -6.14 6.51
C ILE A 115 -0.24 -4.66 6.28
N LEU A 116 0.33 -3.75 7.07
CA LEU A 116 0.04 -2.31 6.99
C LEU A 116 0.55 -1.68 5.69
N ASN A 117 1.69 -2.13 5.16
CA ASN A 117 2.17 -1.72 3.84
C ASN A 117 1.16 -2.05 2.74
N ARG A 118 0.48 -3.20 2.84
CA ARG A 118 -0.56 -3.59 1.88
C ARG A 118 -1.83 -2.77 2.05
N VAL A 119 -2.23 -2.44 3.28
CA VAL A 119 -3.35 -1.52 3.57
C VAL A 119 -3.09 -0.14 2.96
N ASP A 120 -1.85 0.34 3.01
CA ASP A 120 -1.45 1.65 2.49
C ASP A 120 -1.09 1.64 1.00
N SER A 121 -1.11 0.48 0.34
CA SER A 121 -0.73 0.33 -1.06
C SER A 121 -1.76 0.95 -2.00
N ASP A 122 -1.30 1.69 -3.00
CA ASP A 122 -2.16 2.18 -4.09
C ASP A 122 -2.57 1.08 -5.09
N ASP A 123 -2.06 -0.17 -4.92
CA ASP A 123 -2.42 -1.30 -5.78
C ASP A 123 -3.84 -1.79 -5.40
N PRO A 124 -4.83 -1.68 -6.29
CA PRO A 124 -6.21 -2.09 -6.03
C PRO A 124 -6.37 -3.60 -5.79
N TYR A 125 -5.29 -4.36 -5.89
CA TYR A 125 -5.27 -5.78 -5.52
C TYR A 125 -5.40 -5.99 -4.01
N TYR A 126 -4.89 -5.05 -3.19
CA TYR A 126 -4.95 -5.15 -1.74
C TYR A 126 -6.19 -4.43 -1.18
N PRO A 127 -6.87 -5.02 -0.18
CA PRO A 127 -7.87 -4.32 0.61
C PRO A 127 -7.28 -3.11 1.35
N ASP A 128 -8.11 -2.12 1.63
CA ASP A 128 -7.76 -0.89 2.33
C ASP A 128 -7.95 -0.96 3.87
N ASP A 129 -8.16 -2.18 4.38
CA ASP A 129 -8.30 -2.46 5.82
C ASP A 129 -7.50 -3.70 6.25
N ILE A 130 -7.11 -3.74 7.53
CA ILE A 130 -6.26 -4.79 8.11
C ILE A 130 -6.91 -6.16 8.01
N ILE A 131 -8.19 -6.27 8.35
CA ILE A 131 -8.91 -7.55 8.37
C ILE A 131 -9.03 -8.08 6.94
N GLY A 132 -9.36 -7.21 5.99
CA GLY A 132 -9.41 -7.53 4.57
C GLY A 132 -8.08 -8.06 4.06
N VAL A 133 -6.97 -7.40 4.36
CA VAL A 133 -5.61 -7.84 3.95
C VAL A 133 -5.28 -9.20 4.57
N VAL A 134 -5.52 -9.39 5.88
CA VAL A 134 -5.19 -10.65 6.56
C VAL A 134 -6.02 -11.82 6.02
N THR A 135 -7.30 -11.59 5.73
CA THR A 135 -8.23 -12.62 5.26
C THR A 135 -8.26 -12.81 3.75
N GLN A 136 -7.54 -11.98 3.01
CA GLN A 136 -7.46 -12.07 1.55
C GLN A 136 -6.92 -13.45 1.13
N SER A 137 -7.66 -14.11 0.23
CA SER A 137 -7.30 -15.45 -0.25
C SER A 137 -5.87 -15.51 -0.79
N ALA A 138 -5.13 -16.54 -0.37
CA ALA A 138 -3.76 -16.83 -0.80
C ALA A 138 -2.70 -15.77 -0.43
N GLN A 139 -2.94 -14.92 0.59
CA GLN A 139 -1.95 -13.94 1.06
C GLN A 139 -1.24 -14.42 2.33
N TYR A 140 -1.96 -14.65 3.41
CA TYR A 140 -1.41 -15.17 4.67
C TYR A 140 -1.86 -16.62 4.85
N HIS A 141 -1.09 -17.57 4.29
CA HIS A 141 -1.45 -18.99 4.32
C HIS A 141 -1.48 -19.57 5.73
N GLY A 142 -0.70 -19.03 6.65
CA GLY A 142 -0.69 -19.43 8.05
C GLY A 142 -1.86 -18.87 8.86
N TYR A 143 -2.63 -17.91 8.32
CA TYR A 143 -3.81 -17.39 9.01
C TYR A 143 -4.89 -18.49 9.10
N ASP A 144 -5.35 -18.72 10.33
CA ASP A 144 -6.52 -19.53 10.64
C ASP A 144 -7.27 -18.84 11.80
N PRO A 145 -8.60 -18.63 11.70
CA PRO A 145 -9.36 -17.98 12.77
C PRO A 145 -9.35 -18.79 14.08
N THR A 146 -8.91 -20.04 14.06
CA THR A 146 -8.71 -20.89 15.25
C THR A 146 -7.30 -20.79 15.83
N ASN A 147 -6.36 -20.08 15.17
CA ASN A 147 -5.03 -19.85 15.72
C ASN A 147 -5.13 -19.14 17.09
N PRO A 148 -4.32 -19.54 18.08
CA PRO A 148 -4.34 -18.89 19.39
C PRO A 148 -3.90 -17.43 19.28
N VAL A 149 -4.63 -16.57 19.98
CA VAL A 149 -4.26 -15.16 20.16
C VAL A 149 -3.35 -15.07 21.38
N LEU A 150 -2.04 -15.19 21.14
CA LEU A 150 -1.06 -15.06 22.21
C LEU A 150 -0.93 -13.60 22.65
N PRO A 151 -0.94 -13.29 23.98
CA PRO A 151 -0.83 -11.92 24.47
C PRO A 151 0.36 -11.18 23.88
N VAL A 152 1.54 -11.79 23.84
CA VAL A 152 2.76 -11.18 23.29
C VAL A 152 2.64 -10.79 21.82
N LEU A 153 1.89 -11.53 21.01
CA LEU A 153 1.65 -11.20 19.61
C LEU A 153 0.61 -10.08 19.47
N LYS A 154 -0.46 -10.13 20.27
CA LYS A 154 -1.50 -9.10 20.25
C LYS A 154 -1.00 -7.75 20.76
N GLU A 155 -0.25 -7.74 21.87
CA GLU A 155 0.38 -6.51 22.40
C GLU A 155 1.36 -5.91 21.37
N LEU A 156 2.15 -6.73 20.69
CA LEU A 156 3.03 -6.27 19.63
C LEU A 156 2.26 -5.72 18.42
N ALA A 157 1.13 -6.33 18.06
CA ALA A 157 0.29 -5.83 16.98
C ALA A 157 -0.28 -4.45 17.31
N LEU A 158 -0.78 -4.25 18.53
CA LEU A 158 -1.25 -2.94 19.01
C LEU A 158 -0.14 -1.89 19.00
N ASP A 159 1.08 -2.22 19.46
CA ASP A 159 2.22 -1.31 19.41
C ASP A 159 2.59 -0.92 17.95
N VAL A 160 2.56 -1.87 17.01
CA VAL A 160 2.84 -1.59 15.61
C VAL A 160 1.73 -0.74 14.97
N ILE A 161 0.47 -0.98 15.31
CA ILE A 161 -0.66 -0.16 14.85
C ILE A 161 -0.54 1.28 15.39
N ASP A 162 -0.21 1.47 16.67
CA ASP A 162 0.02 2.79 17.26
C ASP A 162 1.12 3.55 16.49
N ARG A 163 2.25 2.90 16.22
CA ARG A 163 3.36 3.47 15.43
C ARG A 163 2.92 3.86 14.03
N TRP A 164 2.14 3.01 13.36
CA TRP A 164 1.58 3.28 12.05
C TRP A 164 0.62 4.47 12.05
N GLN A 165 -0.23 4.61 13.08
CA GLN A 165 -1.11 5.78 13.22
C GLN A 165 -0.31 7.06 13.43
N ARG A 166 0.76 7.05 14.23
CA ARG A 166 1.65 8.19 14.41
C ARG A 166 2.38 8.57 13.12
N GLU A 167 2.81 7.59 12.33
CA GLU A 167 3.40 7.83 11.01
C GLU A 167 2.40 8.54 10.08
N LYS A 168 1.13 8.13 10.06
CA LYS A 168 0.06 8.80 9.30
C LYS A 168 -0.21 10.24 9.78
N GLN A 169 0.08 10.54 11.02
CA GLN A 169 0.00 11.90 11.59
C GLN A 169 1.26 12.74 11.29
N GLY A 170 2.25 12.17 10.60
CA GLY A 170 3.46 12.86 10.15
C GLY A 170 4.70 12.65 11.01
N GLU A 171 4.66 11.72 11.99
CA GLU A 171 5.86 11.34 12.73
C GLU A 171 6.80 10.51 11.86
N THR A 172 8.10 10.83 11.86
CA THR A 172 9.07 10.25 10.93
C THR A 172 9.98 9.17 11.53
N ASP A 173 10.02 9.04 12.85
CA ASP A 173 10.85 8.06 13.57
C ASP A 173 9.97 7.23 14.51
N VAL A 174 9.08 6.45 13.92
CA VAL A 174 8.15 5.60 14.65
C VAL A 174 8.74 4.23 15.03
N GLY A 175 10.00 3.95 14.68
CA GLY A 175 10.63 2.65 14.90
C GLY A 175 10.08 1.56 13.96
N ARG A 176 9.83 1.91 12.71
CA ARG A 176 9.46 0.98 11.64
C ARG A 176 10.62 0.01 11.38
N VAL A 177 10.33 -1.28 11.25
CA VAL A 177 11.33 -2.33 11.00
C VAL A 177 11.29 -2.90 9.59
N LEU A 178 10.30 -2.51 8.77
CA LEU A 178 10.15 -2.91 7.38
C LEU A 178 9.73 -1.71 6.54
N PRO A 179 10.47 -1.33 5.47
CA PRO A 179 10.11 -0.22 4.60
C PRO A 179 8.77 -0.43 3.87
N PRO A 180 8.07 0.66 3.46
CA PRO A 180 6.72 0.57 2.90
C PRO A 180 6.62 -0.16 1.56
N GLU A 181 7.70 -0.21 0.77
CA GLU A 181 7.75 -0.89 -0.52
C GLU A 181 7.82 -2.43 -0.42
N TYR A 182 8.05 -2.99 0.77
CA TYR A 182 8.14 -4.44 0.97
C TYR A 182 6.75 -5.05 1.16
N LEU A 183 6.12 -5.43 0.06
CA LEU A 183 4.76 -5.97 0.03
C LEU A 183 4.71 -7.50 0.01
N PHE A 184 5.85 -8.15 -0.26
CA PHE A 184 5.90 -9.61 -0.40
C PHE A 184 6.83 -10.22 0.64
N PHE A 185 6.46 -11.43 1.12
CA PHE A 185 7.33 -12.21 1.96
C PHE A 185 7.18 -13.70 1.68
N GLY A 186 8.09 -14.49 2.20
CA GLY A 186 8.03 -15.93 2.19
C GLY A 186 8.93 -16.51 3.26
N GLY A 187 8.51 -17.65 3.85
CA GLY A 187 9.23 -18.32 4.90
C GLY A 187 9.94 -19.58 4.43
N ASP A 188 11.07 -19.93 5.07
CA ASP A 188 11.78 -21.20 4.92
C ASP A 188 11.41 -22.24 6.00
N GLY A 189 10.40 -21.92 6.81
CA GLY A 189 9.96 -22.68 7.98
C GLY A 189 10.74 -22.37 9.26
N LYS A 190 11.65 -21.38 9.23
CA LYS A 190 12.39 -20.87 10.41
C LYS A 190 12.38 -19.35 10.44
N HIS A 191 12.61 -18.72 9.30
CA HIS A 191 12.69 -17.28 9.13
C HIS A 191 11.85 -16.83 7.94
N ASN A 192 11.39 -15.58 7.97
CA ASN A 192 10.75 -14.91 6.86
C ASN A 192 11.73 -13.98 6.15
N THR A 193 11.64 -13.94 4.82
CA THR A 193 12.36 -12.99 3.98
C THR A 193 11.36 -12.07 3.30
N PHE A 194 11.59 -10.78 3.36
CA PHE A 194 10.72 -9.75 2.78
C PHE A 194 11.33 -9.21 1.49
N ARG A 195 10.49 -8.84 0.51
CA ARG A 195 10.94 -8.37 -0.80
C ARG A 195 9.94 -7.39 -1.42
N THR A 196 10.43 -6.59 -2.38
CA THR A 196 9.63 -5.56 -3.04
C THR A 196 8.76 -6.08 -4.18
N GLU A 197 9.10 -7.24 -4.79
CA GLU A 197 8.37 -7.82 -5.92
C GLU A 197 8.07 -9.31 -5.69
N TRP A 198 7.00 -9.82 -6.30
CA TRP A 198 6.63 -11.24 -6.21
C TRP A 198 7.71 -12.16 -6.78
N ASP A 199 8.26 -11.84 -7.93
CA ASP A 199 9.32 -12.61 -8.60
C ASP A 199 10.56 -11.73 -8.80
N GLY A 200 11.52 -11.88 -7.91
CA GLY A 200 12.72 -11.03 -7.86
C GLY A 200 12.60 -9.87 -6.88
N GLY A 201 13.02 -8.68 -7.30
CA GLY A 201 13.05 -7.47 -6.47
C GLY A 201 14.18 -7.45 -5.45
N GLU A 202 14.14 -6.46 -4.57
CA GLU A 202 15.11 -6.31 -3.48
C GLU A 202 14.67 -7.09 -2.26
N TYR A 203 15.62 -7.76 -1.61
CA TYR A 203 15.38 -8.43 -0.34
C TYR A 203 15.73 -7.50 0.81
N TRP A 204 14.89 -7.50 1.84
CA TRP A 204 15.14 -6.73 3.05
C TRP A 204 16.39 -7.26 3.78
N ASP A 205 17.31 -6.36 4.06
CA ASP A 205 18.63 -6.66 4.65
C ASP A 205 18.69 -6.43 6.17
N TRP A 206 17.56 -6.07 6.79
CA TRP A 206 17.43 -5.76 8.22
C TRP A 206 18.32 -4.60 8.68
N SER A 207 18.60 -3.64 7.79
CA SER A 207 19.51 -2.51 8.07
C SER A 207 18.92 -1.44 8.99
N TRP A 208 17.61 -1.43 9.17
CA TRP A 208 16.96 -0.48 10.07
C TRP A 208 17.00 -0.98 11.51
N PRO A 209 17.26 -0.07 12.49
CA PRO A 209 17.28 -0.43 13.90
C PRO A 209 15.89 -0.90 14.36
N SER A 210 15.87 -1.97 15.14
CA SER A 210 14.63 -2.50 15.70
C SER A 210 14.41 -1.98 17.12
N PRO A 211 13.23 -1.45 17.44
CA PRO A 211 12.89 -1.09 18.83
C PRO A 211 12.62 -2.33 19.70
N TYR A 212 12.62 -3.52 19.13
CA TYR A 212 12.26 -4.79 19.78
C TYR A 212 13.47 -5.65 20.14
N GLU A 213 14.67 -5.24 19.72
CA GLU A 213 15.93 -5.88 20.07
C GLU A 213 16.43 -5.29 21.38
N SER A 214 16.57 -6.13 22.38
CA SER A 214 17.14 -5.80 23.69
C SER A 214 18.36 -6.68 23.99
#